data_c06d551002bfc12202eda07dd14b4b6e
#
_entry.id   c06d551002bfc12202eda07dd14b4b6e
#
_cell.length_a   1.000
_cell.length_b   1.000
_cell.length_c   1.000
_cell.angle_alpha   90.00
_cell.angle_beta   90.00
_cell.angle_gamma   90.00
#
_symmetry.space_group_name_H-M   'P 1'
#
loop_
_entity.id
_entity.type
_entity.pdbx_description
1 polymer ?
#
loop_
_entity_poly.entity_id
_entity_poly.type
_entity_poly.pdbx_seq_one_letter_code
_entity_poly.pdbx_strand_id
1 'polypeptide(L)'
;MVALLHILGIPYAMATQHPDSATRRITANEEVDEAVNDLLPLENGGFGCDEKMVDYEGKLTPYHQPEWIVEALAKVGLVPGEDYLVTPRIPTERLEDVARQVMIVWGYLVANRRSIQYGGQAIKFMVHPMSETSRELVVAHKRISKLQRFAEEEIGLTLEEPVKIIPLVEDVVRLIHIDKLLAGFHSQISKVEGMVYDYYRVFLGKSDASLAYGHLASSIALVIAFSRISRWGFQEGVRVYPIIGAGKPPFRGHLAPHSVAVFTQQYSGYYTATIQSAIRFDTPRKDYIKTLQTLRDNVGREARLFEPSDESILIEAARRATAEYLKLLVRITPHIMEVAAKIPSKRDRLPPEKYGRDISSSICFAADRELVKVVERRSLPLPRAIKFTATLYTIGLPPAIIGLGRGLARIERELGDYALNLTLKSLPLLELDVQFELMWHDLTLAKTYVGEKVVELYIEDIKLLKEYLGVDGTGAEGRYKELLWEIRRRIPENNSVAKLIDEAGKLRGFLG
;
A
#
# COMPACT_ATOMS: atom_id res chain seq x y z
N MET A 1 -15.81 25.97 5.42
CA MET A 1 -16.67 24.88 5.94
C MET A 1 -15.76 23.74 6.30
N VAL A 2 -15.63 23.48 7.57
CA VAL A 2 -14.64 22.62 8.25
C VAL A 2 -14.57 21.25 7.60
N ALA A 3 -13.36 20.72 7.41
CA ALA A 3 -13.14 19.32 7.07
C ALA A 3 -13.58 18.49 8.28
N LEU A 4 -14.85 18.18 8.35
CA LEU A 4 -15.41 17.31 9.35
C LEU A 4 -14.80 15.93 9.15
N LEU A 5 -14.05 15.43 10.14
CA LEU A 5 -13.99 14.00 10.37
C LEU A 5 -15.40 13.49 10.14
N HIS A 6 -15.56 12.60 9.20
CA HIS A 6 -16.86 12.06 8.77
C HIS A 6 -17.78 11.85 9.97
N ILE A 7 -19.11 11.93 9.81
CA ILE A 7 -20.17 11.87 10.85
C ILE A 7 -19.92 10.88 12.00
N LEU A 8 -18.99 9.92 11.82
CA LEU A 8 -18.58 8.91 12.80
C LEU A 8 -17.19 9.16 13.41
N GLY A 9 -16.50 10.27 13.12
CA GLY A 9 -15.12 10.50 13.54
C GLY A 9 -14.09 9.60 12.85
N ILE A 10 -14.44 8.96 11.72
CA ILE A 10 -13.55 8.09 10.93
C ILE A 10 -13.05 8.87 9.72
N PRO A 11 -11.72 9.02 9.54
CA PRO A 11 -11.12 9.69 8.39
C PRO A 11 -11.45 9.00 7.06
N TYR A 12 -11.69 9.78 5.99
CA TYR A 12 -11.86 9.22 4.64
C TYR A 12 -10.57 9.28 3.82
N ALA A 13 -9.64 10.19 4.13
CA ALA A 13 -8.41 10.41 3.39
C ALA A 13 -7.19 10.47 4.33
N MET A 14 -6.35 9.45 4.28
CA MET A 14 -5.12 9.37 5.07
C MET A 14 -3.91 9.73 4.21
N ALA A 15 -3.33 10.92 4.42
CA ALA A 15 -2.05 11.26 3.82
C ALA A 15 -0.93 10.40 4.41
N THR A 16 -0.11 9.78 3.56
CA THR A 16 0.95 8.89 4.00
C THR A 16 2.33 9.45 3.73
N GLN A 17 3.29 9.06 4.58
CA GLN A 17 4.72 9.30 4.34
C GLN A 17 5.35 8.22 3.45
N HIS A 18 4.74 7.94 2.30
CA HIS A 18 5.32 7.08 1.25
C HIS A 18 5.93 7.97 0.14
N PRO A 19 7.09 8.52 0.38
CA PRO A 19 7.67 9.60 -0.41
C PRO A 19 8.33 9.12 -1.68
N ASP A 20 8.77 7.85 -1.66
CA ASP A 20 9.44 7.26 -2.82
C ASP A 20 8.46 7.00 -3.98
N SER A 21 7.14 7.19 -3.76
CA SER A 21 6.14 7.10 -4.83
C SER A 21 6.09 8.35 -5.71
N ALA A 22 6.46 9.53 -5.16
CA ALA A 22 6.55 10.78 -5.89
C ALA A 22 7.95 11.03 -6.45
N THR A 23 8.03 11.92 -7.44
CA THR A 23 9.30 12.43 -7.97
C THR A 23 9.93 13.49 -7.05
N ARG A 24 9.15 14.09 -6.13
CA ARG A 24 9.61 15.07 -5.14
C ARG A 24 10.36 14.38 -3.99
N ARG A 25 11.51 14.94 -3.58
CA ARG A 25 12.18 14.56 -2.34
C ARG A 25 11.62 15.37 -1.17
N ILE A 26 11.46 14.71 -0.02
CA ILE A 26 11.12 15.33 1.28
C ILE A 26 12.17 14.87 2.29
N THR A 27 12.84 15.82 2.92
CA THR A 27 13.81 15.56 4.00
C THR A 27 13.10 15.41 5.34
N ALA A 28 13.76 14.85 6.35
CA ALA A 28 13.21 14.71 7.69
C ALA A 28 12.77 16.06 8.30
N ASN A 29 13.47 17.14 7.98
CA ASN A 29 13.13 18.50 8.45
C ASN A 29 11.88 19.08 7.78
N GLU A 30 11.53 18.62 6.57
CA GLU A 30 10.35 19.09 5.84
C GLU A 30 9.09 18.25 6.14
N GLU A 31 9.21 17.17 6.91
CA GLU A 31 8.08 16.26 7.19
C GLU A 31 6.96 16.89 8.03
N VAL A 32 7.30 17.85 8.90
CA VAL A 32 6.29 18.60 9.67
C VAL A 32 5.51 19.54 8.74
N ASP A 33 6.20 20.30 7.89
CA ASP A 33 5.55 21.19 6.92
C ASP A 33 4.72 20.38 5.91
N GLU A 34 5.20 19.20 5.49
CA GLU A 34 4.41 18.27 4.67
C GLU A 34 3.12 17.89 5.40
N ALA A 35 3.20 17.52 6.69
CA ALA A 35 2.03 17.11 7.45
C ALA A 35 1.00 18.23 7.61
N VAL A 36 1.47 19.45 7.86
CA VAL A 36 0.60 20.64 7.91
C VAL A 36 -0.10 20.86 6.57
N ASN A 37 0.64 20.84 5.46
CA ASN A 37 0.05 20.99 4.12
C ASN A 37 -0.94 19.84 3.78
N ASP A 38 -0.68 18.63 4.24
CA ASP A 38 -1.55 17.49 4.02
C ASP A 38 -2.91 17.65 4.72
N LEU A 39 -2.90 18.21 5.93
CA LEU A 39 -4.08 18.31 6.81
C LEU A 39 -4.80 19.66 6.68
N LEU A 40 -4.15 20.69 6.15
CA LEU A 40 -4.82 21.96 5.86
C LEU A 40 -5.97 21.75 4.87
N PRO A 41 -7.16 22.38 5.10
CA PRO A 41 -8.27 22.36 4.18
C PRO A 41 -7.92 22.82 2.75
N LEU A 42 -8.66 22.33 1.76
CA LEU A 42 -8.44 22.67 0.35
C LEU A 42 -8.55 24.18 0.07
N GLU A 43 -9.48 24.86 0.75
CA GLU A 43 -9.69 26.31 0.67
C GLU A 43 -8.53 27.13 1.24
N ASN A 44 -7.76 26.54 2.15
CA ASN A 44 -6.54 27.15 2.73
C ASN A 44 -5.27 26.75 1.98
N GLY A 45 -5.40 26.16 0.79
CA GLY A 45 -4.28 25.75 -0.06
C GLY A 45 -3.68 24.39 0.28
N GLY A 46 -4.15 23.72 1.34
CA GLY A 46 -3.72 22.39 1.76
C GLY A 46 -4.24 21.26 0.89
N PHE A 47 -3.90 20.02 1.23
CA PHE A 47 -4.38 18.84 0.52
C PHE A 47 -5.72 18.30 1.03
N GLY A 48 -6.26 18.82 2.14
CA GLY A 48 -7.60 18.48 2.65
C GLY A 48 -7.77 17.03 3.08
N CYS A 49 -6.68 16.38 3.50
CA CYS A 49 -6.75 15.08 4.17
C CYS A 49 -7.15 15.30 5.64
N ASP A 50 -7.85 14.34 6.22
CA ASP A 50 -8.31 14.37 7.61
C ASP A 50 -7.48 13.47 8.53
N GLU A 51 -6.50 12.76 7.99
CA GLU A 51 -5.56 11.94 8.76
C GLU A 51 -4.14 12.00 8.16
N LYS A 52 -3.13 12.07 9.01
CA LYS A 52 -1.72 11.96 8.63
C LYS A 52 -1.09 10.70 9.23
N MET A 53 -0.67 9.78 8.38
CA MET A 53 0.16 8.66 8.84
C MET A 53 1.62 9.09 8.91
N VAL A 54 2.18 9.14 10.12
CA VAL A 54 3.61 9.35 10.39
C VAL A 54 4.30 8.00 10.46
N ASP A 55 5.35 7.83 9.68
CA ASP A 55 5.95 6.52 9.45
C ASP A 55 7.31 6.36 10.13
N TYR A 56 7.41 5.42 11.04
CA TYR A 56 8.67 5.07 11.72
C TYR A 56 9.28 3.75 11.24
N GLU A 57 8.53 2.94 10.50
CA GLU A 57 9.03 1.67 10.02
C GLU A 57 10.13 1.85 8.97
N GLY A 58 11.35 1.45 9.32
CA GLY A 58 12.51 1.58 8.45
C GLY A 58 12.91 3.00 8.10
N LYS A 59 12.59 3.98 8.94
CA LYS A 59 12.89 5.40 8.73
C LYS A 59 13.64 6.03 9.89
N LEU A 60 14.31 7.15 9.60
CA LEU A 60 14.98 8.03 10.56
C LEU A 60 14.10 9.22 10.97
N THR A 61 12.81 8.95 11.21
CA THR A 61 11.85 9.98 11.63
C THR A 61 12.12 10.40 13.09
N PRO A 62 12.22 11.72 13.39
CA PRO A 62 12.43 12.21 14.75
C PRO A 62 11.28 11.82 15.69
N TYR A 63 11.58 11.43 16.93
CA TYR A 63 10.57 11.02 17.92
C TYR A 63 9.58 12.15 18.26
N HIS A 64 10.01 13.40 18.22
CA HIS A 64 9.18 14.58 18.49
C HIS A 64 8.32 15.03 17.31
N GLN A 65 8.44 14.41 16.14
CA GLN A 65 7.69 14.82 14.95
C GLN A 65 6.17 14.95 15.18
N PRO A 66 5.49 14.03 15.90
CA PRO A 66 4.06 14.14 16.15
C PRO A 66 3.69 15.36 17.01
N GLU A 67 4.48 15.68 18.02
CA GLU A 67 4.28 16.86 18.85
C GLU A 67 4.43 18.15 18.03
N TRP A 68 5.46 18.22 17.17
CA TRP A 68 5.68 19.36 16.28
C TRP A 68 4.55 19.54 15.25
N ILE A 69 3.98 18.45 14.75
CA ILE A 69 2.81 18.49 13.85
C ILE A 69 1.62 19.08 14.59
N VAL A 70 1.32 18.60 15.79
CA VAL A 70 0.22 19.09 16.63
C VAL A 70 0.39 20.60 16.93
N GLU A 71 1.58 21.03 17.33
CA GLU A 71 1.86 22.44 17.61
C GLU A 71 1.74 23.33 16.36
N ALA A 72 2.20 22.84 15.20
CA ALA A 72 2.12 23.58 13.95
C ALA A 72 0.66 23.75 13.48
N LEU A 73 -0.16 22.70 13.63
CA LEU A 73 -1.58 22.74 13.25
C LEU A 73 -2.42 23.59 14.22
N ALA A 74 -2.11 23.58 15.52
CA ALA A 74 -2.74 24.45 16.48
C ALA A 74 -2.51 25.95 16.17
N LYS A 75 -1.33 26.31 15.66
CA LYS A 75 -1.02 27.69 15.24
C LYS A 75 -1.89 28.18 14.06
N VAL A 76 -2.39 27.27 13.26
CA VAL A 76 -3.30 27.57 12.13
C VAL A 76 -4.77 27.35 12.48
N GLY A 77 -5.08 27.06 13.75
CA GLY A 77 -6.44 27.02 14.29
C GLY A 77 -7.15 25.68 14.08
N LEU A 78 -6.46 24.60 13.76
CA LEU A 78 -7.05 23.26 13.66
C LEU A 78 -7.08 22.55 15.01
N VAL A 79 -8.21 21.93 15.35
CA VAL A 79 -8.46 21.24 16.61
C VAL A 79 -8.10 19.74 16.47
N PRO A 80 -7.16 19.21 17.31
CA PRO A 80 -6.81 17.80 17.29
C PRO A 80 -8.00 16.89 17.60
N GLY A 81 -8.12 15.78 16.88
CA GLY A 81 -9.20 14.81 17.11
C GLY A 81 -10.56 15.19 16.57
N GLU A 82 -10.75 16.47 16.20
CA GLU A 82 -11.97 17.02 15.59
C GLU A 82 -11.75 17.34 14.10
N ASP A 83 -10.69 18.10 13.78
CA ASP A 83 -10.36 18.49 12.41
C ASP A 83 -9.39 17.48 11.76
N TYR A 84 -8.55 16.82 12.54
CA TYR A 84 -7.53 15.91 12.02
C TYR A 84 -7.11 14.84 13.03
N LEU A 85 -6.56 13.74 12.50
CA LEU A 85 -5.84 12.72 13.26
C LEU A 85 -4.38 12.62 12.81
N VAL A 86 -3.51 12.25 13.77
CA VAL A 86 -2.12 11.84 13.52
C VAL A 86 -1.97 10.38 13.91
N THR A 87 -1.69 9.51 12.95
CA THR A 87 -1.65 8.07 13.15
C THR A 87 -0.26 7.53 12.87
N PRO A 88 0.49 7.07 13.89
CA PRO A 88 1.81 6.48 13.68
C PRO A 88 1.74 5.10 13.06
N ARG A 89 2.65 4.79 12.14
CA ARG A 89 3.04 3.43 11.85
C ARG A 89 4.26 3.08 12.70
N ILE A 90 4.04 2.28 13.74
CA ILE A 90 5.09 1.85 14.67
C ILE A 90 5.99 0.80 14.01
N PRO A 91 7.26 0.63 14.44
CA PRO A 91 8.12 -0.44 13.96
C PRO A 91 7.61 -1.82 14.41
N THR A 92 7.76 -2.83 13.55
CA THR A 92 7.51 -4.22 13.96
C THR A 92 8.67 -4.77 14.79
N GLU A 93 8.35 -5.44 15.89
CA GLU A 93 9.35 -6.09 16.74
C GLU A 93 10.08 -7.28 16.06
N ARG A 94 9.60 -7.73 14.92
CA ARG A 94 10.29 -8.77 14.12
C ARG A 94 11.53 -8.26 13.39
N LEU A 95 11.56 -6.98 13.04
CA LEU A 95 12.63 -6.38 12.25
C LEU A 95 13.43 -5.33 13.01
N GLU A 96 12.84 -4.74 14.04
CA GLU A 96 13.46 -3.67 14.80
C GLU A 96 13.44 -3.97 16.32
N ASP A 97 14.31 -3.30 17.08
CA ASP A 97 14.38 -3.46 18.52
C ASP A 97 13.09 -2.99 19.22
N VAL A 98 12.63 -3.76 20.20
CA VAL A 98 11.46 -3.41 21.02
C VAL A 98 11.64 -2.08 21.73
N ALA A 99 12.85 -1.72 22.16
CA ALA A 99 13.14 -0.44 22.77
C ALA A 99 12.77 0.73 21.86
N ARG A 100 13.04 0.60 20.54
CA ARG A 100 12.65 1.62 19.56
C ARG A 100 11.12 1.77 19.47
N GLN A 101 10.39 0.66 19.48
CA GLN A 101 8.93 0.71 19.50
C GLN A 101 8.41 1.42 20.77
N VAL A 102 8.99 1.09 21.96
CA VAL A 102 8.65 1.73 23.24
C VAL A 102 8.90 3.24 23.18
N MET A 103 10.06 3.68 22.70
CA MET A 103 10.39 5.10 22.56
C MET A 103 9.43 5.85 21.63
N ILE A 104 9.03 5.23 20.53
CA ILE A 104 8.08 5.81 19.59
C ILE A 104 6.70 5.94 20.24
N VAL A 105 6.19 4.88 20.88
CA VAL A 105 4.90 4.92 21.58
C VAL A 105 4.92 5.98 22.67
N TRP A 106 6.00 6.09 23.45
CA TRP A 106 6.15 7.14 24.45
C TRP A 106 6.08 8.54 23.84
N GLY A 107 6.80 8.81 22.76
CA GLY A 107 6.75 10.08 22.04
C GLY A 107 5.34 10.47 21.58
N TYR A 108 4.52 9.50 21.20
CA TYR A 108 3.10 9.73 20.86
C TYR A 108 2.20 10.02 22.05
N LEU A 109 2.46 9.38 23.18
CA LEU A 109 1.72 9.70 24.41
C LEU A 109 2.04 11.13 24.89
N VAL A 110 3.31 11.55 24.77
CA VAL A 110 3.72 12.95 25.03
C VAL A 110 3.03 13.90 24.05
N ALA A 111 2.98 13.57 22.75
CA ALA A 111 2.28 14.36 21.75
C ALA A 111 0.76 14.45 22.05
N ASN A 112 0.13 13.39 22.53
CA ASN A 112 -1.28 13.42 22.98
C ASN A 112 -1.49 14.34 24.17
N ARG A 113 -0.60 14.30 25.16
CA ARG A 113 -0.65 15.26 26.28
C ARG A 113 -0.64 16.70 25.78
N ARG A 114 0.16 16.97 24.75
CA ARG A 114 0.23 18.29 24.12
C ARG A 114 -1.04 18.61 23.32
N SER A 115 -1.58 17.64 22.58
CA SER A 115 -2.78 17.83 21.76
C SER A 115 -4.02 18.15 22.59
N ILE A 116 -4.18 17.51 23.75
CA ILE A 116 -5.29 17.77 24.70
C ILE A 116 -5.30 19.24 25.15
N GLN A 117 -4.13 19.87 25.30
CA GLN A 117 -4.03 21.31 25.61
C GLN A 117 -4.58 22.20 24.49
N TYR A 118 -4.69 21.67 23.27
CA TYR A 118 -5.25 22.35 22.11
C TYR A 118 -6.69 21.92 21.78
N GLY A 119 -7.36 21.19 22.68
CA GLY A 119 -8.79 20.93 22.60
C GLY A 119 -9.20 19.50 22.25
N GLY A 120 -8.27 18.57 22.04
CA GLY A 120 -8.65 17.18 21.79
C GLY A 120 -7.50 16.21 21.57
N GLN A 121 -7.82 14.93 21.35
CA GLN A 121 -6.88 13.84 21.21
C GLN A 121 -6.51 13.60 19.73
N ALA A 122 -5.30 14.00 19.28
CA ALA A 122 -4.84 13.81 17.92
C ALA A 122 -4.51 12.36 17.56
N ILE A 123 -3.98 11.58 18.54
CA ILE A 123 -3.52 10.21 18.29
C ILE A 123 -4.47 9.21 18.97
N LYS A 124 -5.42 8.68 18.19
CA LYS A 124 -6.40 7.67 18.61
C LYS A 124 -6.01 6.27 18.15
N PHE A 125 -5.12 6.17 17.17
CA PHE A 125 -4.72 4.92 16.53
C PHE A 125 -3.21 4.80 16.33
N MET A 126 -2.72 3.54 16.29
CA MET A 126 -1.37 3.20 15.86
C MET A 126 -1.41 2.06 14.85
N VAL A 127 -0.75 2.20 13.71
CA VAL A 127 -0.66 1.16 12.68
C VAL A 127 0.43 0.17 13.08
N HIS A 128 0.06 -1.09 13.24
CA HIS A 128 1.00 -2.21 13.38
C HIS A 128 1.31 -2.77 11.99
N PRO A 129 2.55 -2.64 11.47
CA PRO A 129 2.90 -3.06 10.13
C PRO A 129 3.05 -4.58 10.02
N MET A 130 2.88 -5.10 8.79
CA MET A 130 3.12 -6.52 8.45
C MET A 130 2.45 -7.48 9.46
N SER A 131 1.21 -7.21 9.85
CA SER A 131 0.48 -8.01 10.82
C SER A 131 0.14 -9.38 10.25
N GLU A 132 0.65 -10.44 10.87
CA GLU A 132 0.47 -11.82 10.43
C GLU A 132 -0.35 -12.66 11.40
N THR A 133 -0.27 -12.36 12.70
CA THR A 133 -0.92 -13.13 13.74
C THR A 133 -1.65 -12.24 14.77
N SER A 134 -2.74 -12.75 15.33
CA SER A 134 -3.45 -12.07 16.42
C SER A 134 -2.58 -11.89 17.65
N ARG A 135 -1.62 -12.81 17.91
CA ARG A 135 -0.70 -12.73 19.04
C ARG A 135 0.20 -11.49 18.99
N GLU A 136 0.72 -11.14 17.81
CA GLU A 136 1.54 -9.91 17.63
C GLU A 136 0.73 -8.67 18.01
N LEU A 137 -0.52 -8.59 17.52
CA LEU A 137 -1.42 -7.48 17.81
C LEU A 137 -1.73 -7.37 19.31
N VAL A 138 -1.97 -8.49 19.97
CA VAL A 138 -2.19 -8.53 21.43
C VAL A 138 -0.96 -8.07 22.20
N VAL A 139 0.25 -8.50 21.80
CA VAL A 139 1.51 -8.09 22.45
C VAL A 139 1.72 -6.59 22.29
N ALA A 140 1.53 -6.06 21.07
CA ALA A 140 1.65 -4.63 20.81
C ALA A 140 0.60 -3.83 21.59
N HIS A 141 -0.67 -4.28 21.60
CA HIS A 141 -1.73 -3.65 22.38
C HIS A 141 -1.39 -3.57 23.87
N LYS A 142 -0.96 -4.68 24.47
CA LYS A 142 -0.54 -4.72 25.90
C LYS A 142 0.60 -3.74 26.19
N ARG A 143 1.54 -3.62 25.29
CA ARG A 143 2.67 -2.68 25.42
C ARG A 143 2.18 -1.24 25.40
N ILE A 144 1.30 -0.89 24.49
CA ILE A 144 0.68 0.45 24.39
C ILE A 144 -0.11 0.74 25.67
N SER A 145 -0.98 -0.17 26.11
CA SER A 145 -1.79 0.01 27.33
C SER A 145 -0.95 0.18 28.60
N LYS A 146 0.18 -0.53 28.71
CA LYS A 146 1.12 -0.34 29.84
C LYS A 146 1.80 1.01 29.82
N LEU A 147 2.26 1.46 28.63
CA LEU A 147 2.89 2.77 28.49
C LEU A 147 1.89 3.91 28.70
N GLN A 148 0.63 3.71 28.29
CA GLN A 148 -0.44 4.66 28.53
C GLN A 148 -0.70 4.82 30.03
N ARG A 149 -0.85 3.74 30.81
CA ARG A 149 -0.98 3.80 32.30
C ARG A 149 0.22 4.49 32.94
N PHE A 150 1.42 4.15 32.48
CA PHE A 150 2.64 4.81 32.96
C PHE A 150 2.64 6.32 32.67
N ALA A 151 2.15 6.74 31.48
CA ALA A 151 2.01 8.16 31.14
C ALA A 151 0.91 8.86 31.96
N GLU A 152 -0.17 8.17 32.33
CA GLU A 152 -1.20 8.68 33.22
C GLU A 152 -0.59 8.97 34.61
N GLU A 153 0.22 8.07 35.16
CA GLU A 153 0.88 8.19 36.44
C GLU A 153 1.99 9.24 36.46
N GLU A 154 2.88 9.23 35.47
CA GLU A 154 4.12 10.02 35.53
C GLU A 154 3.98 11.44 34.94
N ILE A 155 3.13 11.63 33.90
CA ILE A 155 2.98 12.92 33.24
C ILE A 155 1.55 13.47 33.28
N GLY A 156 0.63 12.82 34.00
CA GLY A 156 -0.75 13.24 34.15
C GLY A 156 -1.52 13.23 32.80
N LEU A 157 -1.22 12.27 31.91
CA LEU A 157 -1.94 12.13 30.65
C LEU A 157 -3.36 11.61 30.92
N THR A 158 -4.37 12.33 30.45
CA THR A 158 -5.76 11.86 30.48
C THR A 158 -6.29 11.80 29.06
N LEU A 159 -6.45 10.58 28.53
CA LEU A 159 -6.97 10.37 27.18
C LEU A 159 -8.50 10.37 27.18
N GLU A 160 -9.08 10.88 26.10
CA GLU A 160 -10.53 10.81 25.82
C GLU A 160 -10.96 9.36 25.53
N GLU A 161 -10.13 8.62 24.80
CA GLU A 161 -10.30 7.21 24.50
C GLU A 161 -8.94 6.48 24.46
N PRO A 162 -8.90 5.17 24.81
CA PRO A 162 -7.69 4.37 24.69
C PRO A 162 -7.18 4.30 23.26
N VAL A 163 -5.86 4.34 23.07
CA VAL A 163 -5.25 4.22 21.75
C VAL A 163 -5.43 2.79 21.21
N LYS A 164 -6.03 2.68 20.04
CA LYS A 164 -6.36 1.42 19.38
C LYS A 164 -5.29 1.04 18.32
N ILE A 165 -5.12 -0.25 18.07
CA ILE A 165 -4.23 -0.76 17.02
C ILE A 165 -5.00 -0.93 15.71
N ILE A 166 -4.39 -0.49 14.62
CA ILE A 166 -4.79 -0.79 13.25
C ILE A 166 -3.84 -1.86 12.70
N PRO A 167 -4.26 -3.11 12.50
CA PRO A 167 -3.44 -4.10 11.81
C PRO A 167 -3.28 -3.72 10.34
N LEU A 168 -2.03 -3.62 9.85
CA LEU A 168 -1.72 -3.47 8.44
C LEU A 168 -1.36 -4.84 7.87
N VAL A 169 -2.18 -5.34 6.95
CA VAL A 169 -2.06 -6.64 6.30
C VAL A 169 -1.66 -6.45 4.84
N GLU A 170 -0.50 -7.00 4.47
CA GLU A 170 0.17 -6.77 3.19
C GLU A 170 0.59 -8.09 2.49
N ASP A 171 0.08 -9.23 2.95
CA ASP A 171 0.34 -10.56 2.41
C ASP A 171 -0.96 -11.19 1.89
N VAL A 172 -0.94 -11.79 0.69
CA VAL A 172 -2.13 -12.36 0.04
C VAL A 172 -2.81 -13.42 0.89
N VAL A 173 -2.04 -14.32 1.51
CA VAL A 173 -2.60 -15.40 2.36
C VAL A 173 -3.27 -14.80 3.60
N ARG A 174 -2.67 -13.76 4.18
CA ARG A 174 -3.23 -13.06 5.35
C ARG A 174 -4.45 -12.22 4.99
N LEU A 175 -4.45 -11.56 3.83
CA LEU A 175 -5.63 -10.85 3.29
C LEU A 175 -6.80 -11.81 3.09
N ILE A 176 -6.57 -12.97 2.48
CA ILE A 176 -7.59 -14.01 2.31
C ILE A 176 -8.14 -14.51 3.66
N HIS A 177 -7.34 -14.52 4.72
CA HIS A 177 -7.74 -15.01 6.05
C HIS A 177 -7.86 -13.89 7.10
N ILE A 178 -8.21 -12.67 6.67
CA ILE A 178 -8.28 -11.49 7.54
C ILE A 178 -9.33 -11.63 8.65
N ASP A 179 -10.44 -12.30 8.36
CA ASP A 179 -11.48 -12.65 9.32
C ASP A 179 -10.94 -13.44 10.52
N LYS A 180 -10.06 -14.41 10.29
CA LYS A 180 -9.41 -15.20 11.35
C LYS A 180 -8.46 -14.37 12.22
N LEU A 181 -7.71 -13.45 11.57
CA LEU A 181 -6.83 -12.53 12.28
C LEU A 181 -7.62 -11.63 13.23
N LEU A 182 -8.71 -11.05 12.73
CA LEU A 182 -9.58 -10.15 13.49
C LEU A 182 -10.31 -10.89 14.62
N ALA A 183 -10.92 -12.03 14.34
CA ALA A 183 -11.59 -12.86 15.34
C ALA A 183 -10.62 -13.30 16.46
N GLY A 184 -9.41 -13.73 16.07
CA GLY A 184 -8.37 -14.07 17.05
C GLY A 184 -7.92 -12.89 17.90
N PHE A 185 -7.76 -11.71 17.32
CA PHE A 185 -7.40 -10.49 18.04
C PHE A 185 -8.53 -10.06 18.98
N HIS A 186 -9.76 -9.96 18.48
CA HIS A 186 -10.96 -9.60 19.25
C HIS A 186 -11.14 -10.51 20.48
N SER A 187 -11.11 -11.83 20.28
CA SER A 187 -11.26 -12.80 21.35
C SER A 187 -10.15 -12.72 22.41
N GLN A 188 -8.91 -12.45 21.99
CA GLN A 188 -7.77 -12.42 22.92
C GLN A 188 -7.72 -11.14 23.76
N ILE A 189 -7.98 -9.96 23.19
CA ILE A 189 -8.01 -8.72 23.97
C ILE A 189 -9.16 -8.72 24.98
N SER A 190 -10.32 -9.24 24.61
CA SER A 190 -11.47 -9.40 25.50
C SER A 190 -11.12 -10.26 26.72
N LYS A 191 -10.44 -11.38 26.54
CA LYS A 191 -10.05 -12.30 27.64
C LYS A 191 -8.95 -11.75 28.53
N VAL A 192 -8.03 -10.97 27.98
CA VAL A 192 -6.80 -10.59 28.68
C VAL A 192 -6.93 -9.26 29.38
N GLU A 193 -7.61 -8.29 28.79
CA GLU A 193 -7.72 -6.91 29.31
C GLU A 193 -9.15 -6.59 29.80
N GLY A 194 -10.12 -7.51 29.61
CA GLY A 194 -11.54 -7.21 29.84
C GLY A 194 -12.07 -6.09 28.93
N MET A 195 -11.29 -5.73 27.90
CA MET A 195 -11.57 -4.62 27.01
C MET A 195 -11.98 -5.14 25.63
N VAL A 196 -13.02 -4.60 25.06
CA VAL A 196 -13.42 -4.84 23.67
C VAL A 196 -13.41 -3.50 22.95
N TYR A 197 -12.83 -3.47 21.75
CA TYR A 197 -12.98 -2.29 20.91
C TYR A 197 -14.44 -2.20 20.46
N ASP A 198 -15.02 -1.02 20.55
CA ASP A 198 -16.35 -0.70 20.05
C ASP A 198 -16.41 -0.70 18.51
N TYR A 199 -15.24 -0.53 17.88
CA TYR A 199 -15.03 -0.67 16.44
C TYR A 199 -13.57 -0.98 16.13
N TYR A 200 -13.32 -1.53 14.95
CA TYR A 200 -11.99 -1.80 14.42
C TYR A 200 -11.72 -0.97 13.18
N ARG A 201 -10.47 -0.56 12.99
CA ARG A 201 -9.93 -0.14 11.69
C ARG A 201 -8.92 -1.19 11.24
N VAL A 202 -8.92 -1.52 9.96
CA VAL A 202 -8.05 -2.56 9.38
C VAL A 202 -7.43 -2.02 8.10
N PHE A 203 -6.13 -2.06 7.99
CA PHE A 203 -5.41 -1.50 6.87
C PHE A 203 -5.01 -2.61 5.89
N LEU A 204 -5.54 -2.56 4.66
CA LEU A 204 -5.32 -3.53 3.59
C LEU A 204 -4.32 -2.97 2.59
N GLY A 205 -3.09 -3.52 2.57
CA GLY A 205 -2.00 -3.02 1.75
C GLY A 205 -1.87 -3.75 0.41
N LYS A 206 -1.90 -3.02 -0.71
CA LYS A 206 -1.77 -3.57 -2.06
C LYS A 206 -0.32 -3.82 -2.48
N SER A 207 0.59 -2.89 -2.17
CA SER A 207 1.92 -2.81 -2.80
C SER A 207 2.80 -4.02 -2.55
N ASP A 208 2.95 -4.44 -1.29
CA ASP A 208 3.80 -5.58 -0.92
C ASP A 208 3.14 -6.91 -1.27
N ALA A 209 1.80 -6.98 -1.20
CA ALA A 209 1.04 -8.12 -1.72
C ALA A 209 1.27 -8.32 -3.23
N SER A 210 1.28 -7.24 -4.02
CA SER A 210 1.60 -7.31 -5.45
C SER A 210 3.04 -7.71 -5.71
N LEU A 211 3.98 -7.18 -4.94
CA LEU A 211 5.40 -7.51 -5.07
C LEU A 211 5.66 -9.00 -4.88
N ALA A 212 5.03 -9.61 -3.88
CA ALA A 212 5.26 -11.02 -3.55
C ALA A 212 4.41 -12.00 -4.39
N TYR A 213 3.18 -11.63 -4.77
CA TYR A 213 2.21 -12.56 -5.38
C TYR A 213 1.75 -12.17 -6.79
N GLY A 214 2.12 -10.98 -7.27
CA GLY A 214 1.67 -10.42 -8.56
C GLY A 214 0.39 -9.60 -8.45
N HIS A 215 0.14 -8.86 -9.54
CA HIS A 215 -0.96 -7.89 -9.60
C HIS A 215 -2.34 -8.53 -9.47
N LEU A 216 -2.61 -9.61 -10.23
CA LEU A 216 -3.91 -10.28 -10.25
C LEU A 216 -4.25 -10.91 -8.90
N ALA A 217 -3.34 -11.69 -8.33
CA ALA A 217 -3.56 -12.39 -7.06
C ALA A 217 -3.80 -11.42 -5.89
N SER A 218 -3.03 -10.33 -5.83
CA SER A 218 -3.21 -9.31 -4.78
C SER A 218 -4.50 -8.52 -4.95
N SER A 219 -4.97 -8.28 -6.19
CA SER A 219 -6.29 -7.66 -6.43
C SER A 219 -7.44 -8.56 -5.99
N ILE A 220 -7.36 -9.85 -6.32
CA ILE A 220 -8.34 -10.87 -5.86
C ILE A 220 -8.35 -10.93 -4.32
N ALA A 221 -7.18 -11.00 -3.69
CA ALA A 221 -7.09 -11.10 -2.23
C ALA A 221 -7.71 -9.89 -1.52
N LEU A 222 -7.56 -8.68 -2.07
CA LEU A 222 -8.17 -7.48 -1.51
C LEU A 222 -9.69 -7.51 -1.58
N VAL A 223 -10.30 -7.86 -2.71
CA VAL A 223 -11.77 -7.91 -2.82
C VAL A 223 -12.37 -9.02 -1.91
N ILE A 224 -11.67 -10.15 -1.76
CA ILE A 224 -12.03 -11.18 -0.77
C ILE A 224 -11.90 -10.63 0.66
N ALA A 225 -10.84 -9.88 0.97
CA ALA A 225 -10.64 -9.30 2.29
C ALA A 225 -11.79 -8.37 2.68
N PHE A 226 -12.23 -7.48 1.79
CA PHE A 226 -13.39 -6.62 2.04
C PHE A 226 -14.67 -7.42 2.30
N SER A 227 -14.94 -8.47 1.50
CA SER A 227 -16.07 -9.38 1.70
C SER A 227 -16.04 -10.04 3.08
N ARG A 228 -14.90 -10.60 3.47
CA ARG A 228 -14.72 -11.30 4.75
C ARG A 228 -14.78 -10.39 5.96
N ILE A 229 -14.18 -9.20 5.89
CA ILE A 229 -14.28 -8.20 6.95
C ILE A 229 -15.73 -7.79 7.19
N SER A 230 -16.47 -7.51 6.12
CA SER A 230 -17.89 -7.13 6.24
C SER A 230 -18.72 -8.25 6.85
N ARG A 231 -18.52 -9.50 6.41
CA ARG A 231 -19.21 -10.68 6.95
C ARG A 231 -18.86 -10.90 8.43
N TRP A 232 -17.58 -10.83 8.79
CA TRP A 232 -17.12 -10.99 10.16
C TRP A 232 -17.71 -9.92 11.08
N GLY A 233 -17.66 -8.65 10.67
CA GLY A 233 -18.23 -7.54 11.44
C GLY A 233 -19.72 -7.72 11.70
N PHE A 234 -20.47 -8.16 10.68
CA PHE A 234 -21.89 -8.49 10.83
C PHE A 234 -22.15 -9.66 11.80
N GLN A 235 -21.38 -10.73 11.69
CA GLN A 235 -21.53 -11.93 12.54
C GLN A 235 -21.20 -11.66 14.02
N GLU A 236 -20.16 -10.87 14.29
CA GLU A 236 -19.76 -10.54 15.66
C GLU A 236 -20.50 -9.32 16.23
N GLY A 237 -21.32 -8.65 15.43
CA GLY A 237 -22.00 -7.41 15.84
C GLY A 237 -21.04 -6.25 16.08
N VAL A 238 -19.88 -6.23 15.40
CA VAL A 238 -18.82 -5.24 15.57
C VAL A 238 -18.67 -4.40 14.31
N ARG A 239 -18.57 -3.09 14.47
CA ARG A 239 -18.29 -2.18 13.35
C ARG A 239 -16.83 -2.29 12.92
N VAL A 240 -16.59 -2.37 11.61
CA VAL A 240 -15.24 -2.35 11.05
C VAL A 240 -15.14 -1.30 9.97
N TYR A 241 -14.07 -0.52 10.01
CA TYR A 241 -13.78 0.58 9.09
C TYR A 241 -12.48 0.31 8.33
N PRO A 242 -12.54 -0.39 7.17
CA PRO A 242 -11.35 -0.74 6.40
C PRO A 242 -10.66 0.46 5.79
N ILE A 243 -9.32 0.41 5.79
CA ILE A 243 -8.43 1.36 5.11
C ILE A 243 -7.87 0.67 3.87
N ILE A 244 -8.02 1.26 2.69
CA ILE A 244 -7.37 0.75 1.47
C ILE A 244 -6.03 1.44 1.25
N GLY A 245 -4.96 0.65 1.29
CA GLY A 245 -3.59 1.08 1.02
C GLY A 245 -3.21 0.95 -0.43
N ALA A 246 -3.47 2.00 -1.21
CA ALA A 246 -3.21 2.02 -2.63
C ALA A 246 -2.29 3.17 -3.04
N GLY A 247 -1.48 2.93 -4.08
CA GLY A 247 -0.66 3.93 -4.75
C GLY A 247 -1.19 4.26 -6.15
N LYS A 248 -0.55 5.23 -6.81
CA LYS A 248 -0.95 5.71 -8.13
C LYS A 248 -0.72 4.70 -9.27
N PRO A 249 0.42 3.95 -9.32
CA PRO A 249 0.60 2.96 -10.38
C PRO A 249 -0.36 1.76 -10.24
N PRO A 250 -0.75 1.11 -11.37
CA PRO A 250 -1.63 -0.07 -11.37
C PRO A 250 -1.16 -1.17 -10.43
N PHE A 251 0.10 -1.56 -10.52
CA PHE A 251 0.70 -2.58 -9.66
C PHE A 251 0.54 -2.31 -8.16
N ARG A 252 0.35 -1.05 -7.77
CA ARG A 252 0.19 -0.61 -6.38
C ARG A 252 -1.24 -0.17 -6.04
N GLY A 253 -2.23 -0.41 -6.91
CA GLY A 253 -3.65 -0.22 -6.65
C GLY A 253 -4.38 0.75 -7.55
N HIS A 254 -3.66 1.53 -8.38
CA HIS A 254 -4.22 2.43 -9.40
C HIS A 254 -5.18 3.51 -8.85
N LEU A 255 -4.86 4.08 -7.69
CA LEU A 255 -5.58 5.26 -7.22
C LEU A 255 -5.06 6.50 -7.97
N ALA A 256 -5.73 6.86 -9.05
CA ALA A 256 -5.38 7.95 -9.95
C ALA A 256 -6.63 8.67 -10.48
N PRO A 257 -6.52 9.91 -10.98
CA PRO A 257 -7.70 10.68 -11.43
C PRO A 257 -8.57 9.99 -12.48
N HIS A 258 -7.94 9.26 -13.39
CA HIS A 258 -8.64 8.57 -14.49
C HIS A 258 -9.26 7.23 -14.07
N SER A 259 -8.83 6.65 -12.95
CA SER A 259 -9.26 5.34 -12.47
C SER A 259 -10.09 5.39 -11.19
N VAL A 260 -10.12 6.52 -10.47
CA VAL A 260 -10.72 6.61 -9.13
C VAL A 260 -12.18 6.16 -9.06
N ALA A 261 -12.98 6.40 -10.08
CA ALA A 261 -14.39 5.98 -10.09
C ALA A 261 -14.52 4.44 -10.10
N VAL A 262 -13.73 3.76 -10.93
CA VAL A 262 -13.70 2.29 -10.99
C VAL A 262 -12.97 1.71 -9.77
N PHE A 263 -11.95 2.39 -9.26
CA PHE A 263 -11.27 2.05 -8.02
C PHE A 263 -12.25 1.96 -6.84
N THR A 264 -13.12 2.98 -6.67
CA THR A 264 -14.12 2.98 -5.59
C THR A 264 -15.19 1.91 -5.75
N GLN A 265 -15.47 1.49 -6.97
CA GLN A 265 -16.35 0.37 -7.26
C GLN A 265 -15.71 -0.97 -6.92
N GLN A 266 -14.46 -1.21 -7.33
CA GLN A 266 -13.75 -2.46 -7.07
C GLN A 266 -13.50 -2.70 -5.59
N TYR A 267 -13.10 -1.66 -4.87
CA TYR A 267 -12.76 -1.72 -3.44
C TYR A 267 -13.89 -1.16 -2.55
N SER A 268 -15.15 -1.27 -2.99
CA SER A 268 -16.29 -0.89 -2.16
C SER A 268 -16.23 -1.54 -0.77
N GLY A 269 -16.65 -0.82 0.25
CA GLY A 269 -16.50 -1.21 1.66
C GLY A 269 -15.33 -0.51 2.36
N TYR A 270 -14.52 0.30 1.67
CA TYR A 270 -13.52 1.13 2.33
C TYR A 270 -14.17 2.31 3.07
N TYR A 271 -13.55 2.71 4.17
CA TYR A 271 -13.86 3.94 4.90
C TYR A 271 -12.73 4.96 4.82
N THR A 272 -11.50 4.52 4.67
CA THR A 272 -10.34 5.39 4.48
C THR A 272 -9.56 4.94 3.25
N ALA A 273 -9.15 5.89 2.40
CA ALA A 273 -8.19 5.63 1.33
C ALA A 273 -6.85 6.34 1.63
N THR A 274 -5.73 5.68 1.32
CA THR A 274 -4.42 6.33 1.48
C THR A 274 -4.14 7.29 0.34
N ILE A 275 -3.76 8.52 0.67
CA ILE A 275 -3.33 9.55 -0.26
C ILE A 275 -1.80 9.59 -0.25
N GLN A 276 -1.17 8.81 -1.13
CA GLN A 276 0.28 8.74 -1.23
C GLN A 276 0.87 9.97 -1.92
N SER A 277 2.18 10.18 -1.76
CA SER A 277 2.87 11.39 -2.23
C SER A 277 2.74 11.63 -3.73
N ALA A 278 2.72 10.60 -4.59
CA ALA A 278 2.53 10.77 -6.03
C ALA A 278 1.15 11.33 -6.41
N ILE A 279 0.12 11.04 -5.62
CA ILE A 279 -1.22 11.62 -5.83
C ILE A 279 -1.21 13.10 -5.45
N ARG A 280 -0.50 13.50 -4.39
CA ARG A 280 -0.41 14.89 -3.93
C ARG A 280 0.52 15.75 -4.80
N PHE A 281 1.70 15.24 -5.13
CA PHE A 281 2.77 16.05 -5.73
C PHE A 281 2.94 15.88 -7.23
N ASP A 282 2.58 14.71 -7.80
CA ASP A 282 2.73 14.41 -9.22
C ASP A 282 1.35 14.36 -9.95
N THR A 283 0.32 15.00 -9.38
CA THR A 283 -1.01 15.12 -9.99
C THR A 283 -1.40 16.60 -10.07
N PRO A 284 -1.92 17.09 -11.20
CA PRO A 284 -2.44 18.44 -11.31
C PRO A 284 -3.49 18.74 -10.23
N ARG A 285 -3.43 19.92 -9.61
CA ARG A 285 -4.27 20.28 -8.47
C ARG A 285 -5.77 20.04 -8.71
N LYS A 286 -6.28 20.40 -9.88
CA LYS A 286 -7.67 20.21 -10.26
C LYS A 286 -8.08 18.74 -10.24
N ASP A 287 -7.23 17.88 -10.77
CA ASP A 287 -7.47 16.43 -10.86
C ASP A 287 -7.33 15.77 -9.48
N TYR A 288 -6.40 16.26 -8.65
CA TYR A 288 -6.28 15.85 -7.25
C TYR A 288 -7.59 16.13 -6.48
N ILE A 289 -8.13 17.36 -6.56
CA ILE A 289 -9.36 17.74 -5.87
C ILE A 289 -10.52 16.86 -6.31
N LYS A 290 -10.67 16.62 -7.62
CA LYS A 290 -11.68 15.71 -8.15
C LYS A 290 -11.54 14.29 -7.64
N THR A 291 -10.29 13.79 -7.54
CA THR A 291 -9.99 12.46 -7.00
C THR A 291 -10.42 12.36 -5.54
N LEU A 292 -10.06 13.35 -4.73
CA LEU A 292 -10.42 13.40 -3.31
C LEU A 292 -11.95 13.45 -3.11
N GLN A 293 -12.64 14.28 -3.92
CA GLN A 293 -14.09 14.37 -3.91
C GLN A 293 -14.74 13.03 -4.26
N THR A 294 -14.27 12.35 -5.32
CA THR A 294 -14.80 11.04 -5.71
C THR A 294 -14.60 9.99 -4.62
N LEU A 295 -13.45 9.99 -3.94
CA LEU A 295 -13.22 9.11 -2.79
C LEU A 295 -14.23 9.38 -1.68
N ARG A 296 -14.42 10.65 -1.31
CA ARG A 296 -15.36 11.08 -0.26
C ARG A 296 -16.80 10.67 -0.55
N ASP A 297 -17.25 10.85 -1.79
CA ASP A 297 -18.62 10.56 -2.20
C ASP A 297 -18.93 9.04 -2.24
N ASN A 298 -17.90 8.20 -2.14
CA ASN A 298 -18.02 6.74 -2.22
C ASN A 298 -17.62 6.01 -0.93
N VAL A 299 -17.22 6.73 0.11
CA VAL A 299 -16.88 6.16 1.43
C VAL A 299 -18.09 5.46 2.04
N GLY A 300 -17.87 4.32 2.69
CA GLY A 300 -18.88 3.59 3.43
C GLY A 300 -19.93 2.88 2.56
N ARG A 301 -19.73 2.79 1.26
CA ARG A 301 -20.54 1.89 0.42
C ARG A 301 -20.37 0.45 0.88
N GLU A 302 -21.44 -0.33 0.78
CA GLU A 302 -21.39 -1.75 1.14
C GLU A 302 -20.33 -2.50 0.34
N ALA A 303 -19.60 -3.36 1.04
CA ALA A 303 -18.64 -4.26 0.41
C ALA A 303 -19.39 -5.28 -0.45
N ARG A 304 -18.78 -5.64 -1.58
CA ARG A 304 -19.27 -6.77 -2.38
C ARG A 304 -19.06 -8.06 -1.59
N LEU A 305 -20.15 -8.79 -1.35
CA LEU A 305 -20.08 -10.11 -0.70
C LEU A 305 -19.99 -11.21 -1.76
N PHE A 306 -19.13 -12.19 -1.51
CA PHE A 306 -19.00 -13.38 -2.33
C PHE A 306 -19.57 -14.58 -1.60
N GLU A 307 -20.23 -15.48 -2.33
CA GLU A 307 -20.60 -16.78 -1.81
C GLU A 307 -19.35 -17.64 -1.51
N PRO A 308 -19.37 -18.54 -0.53
CA PRO A 308 -18.20 -19.37 -0.17
C PRO A 308 -17.62 -20.17 -1.35
N SER A 309 -18.46 -20.63 -2.28
CA SER A 309 -18.05 -21.30 -3.51
C SER A 309 -17.24 -20.38 -4.43
N ASP A 310 -17.72 -19.16 -4.63
CA ASP A 310 -17.07 -18.15 -5.47
C ASP A 310 -15.75 -17.67 -4.84
N GLU A 311 -15.72 -17.46 -3.52
CA GLU A 311 -14.47 -17.17 -2.81
C GLU A 311 -13.42 -18.28 -3.02
N SER A 312 -13.84 -19.56 -2.96
CA SER A 312 -12.94 -20.68 -3.18
C SER A 312 -12.37 -20.70 -4.60
N ILE A 313 -13.20 -20.42 -5.60
CA ILE A 313 -12.76 -20.31 -7.00
C ILE A 313 -11.79 -19.14 -7.18
N LEU A 314 -12.08 -17.96 -6.61
CA LEU A 314 -11.21 -16.80 -6.67
C LEU A 314 -9.85 -17.06 -5.98
N ILE A 315 -9.83 -17.80 -4.87
CA ILE A 315 -8.58 -18.18 -4.19
C ILE A 315 -7.75 -19.10 -5.10
N GLU A 316 -8.38 -20.07 -5.75
CA GLU A 316 -7.69 -20.93 -6.71
C GLU A 316 -7.21 -20.16 -7.95
N ALA A 317 -7.98 -19.17 -8.44
CA ALA A 317 -7.54 -18.25 -9.49
C ALA A 317 -6.30 -17.46 -9.06
N ALA A 318 -6.29 -16.91 -7.83
CA ALA A 318 -5.13 -16.21 -7.28
C ALA A 318 -3.87 -17.09 -7.21
N ARG A 319 -4.02 -18.40 -6.89
CA ARG A 319 -2.91 -19.36 -6.89
C ARG A 319 -2.29 -19.53 -8.28
N ARG A 320 -3.14 -19.68 -9.33
CA ARG A 320 -2.69 -19.84 -10.72
C ARG A 320 -1.99 -18.58 -11.21
N ALA A 321 -2.55 -17.42 -10.90
CA ALA A 321 -1.96 -16.14 -11.23
C ALA A 321 -0.58 -15.94 -10.55
N THR A 322 -0.47 -16.26 -9.27
CA THR A 322 0.80 -16.19 -8.53
C THR A 322 1.87 -17.08 -9.17
N ALA A 323 1.50 -18.29 -9.59
CA ALA A 323 2.47 -19.19 -10.24
C ALA A 323 3.05 -18.59 -11.52
N GLU A 324 2.21 -18.01 -12.40
CA GLU A 324 2.68 -17.40 -13.65
C GLU A 324 3.48 -16.12 -13.42
N TYR A 325 3.09 -15.31 -12.44
CA TYR A 325 3.87 -14.15 -12.00
C TYR A 325 5.28 -14.56 -11.55
N LEU A 326 5.38 -15.52 -10.64
CA LEU A 326 6.65 -15.99 -10.07
C LEU A 326 7.57 -16.60 -11.13
N LYS A 327 7.05 -17.33 -12.12
CA LYS A 327 7.85 -17.90 -13.23
C LYS A 327 8.63 -16.83 -13.98
N LEU A 328 8.05 -15.65 -14.17
CA LEU A 328 8.72 -14.54 -14.84
C LEU A 328 9.56 -13.71 -13.86
N LEU A 329 9.05 -13.44 -12.65
CA LEU A 329 9.75 -12.69 -11.62
C LEU A 329 11.13 -13.28 -11.31
N VAL A 330 11.22 -14.59 -11.11
CA VAL A 330 12.49 -15.30 -10.80
C VAL A 330 13.53 -15.11 -11.91
N ARG A 331 13.09 -14.99 -13.15
CA ARG A 331 13.97 -14.76 -14.31
C ARG A 331 14.40 -13.30 -14.42
N ILE A 332 13.55 -12.35 -14.06
CA ILE A 332 13.83 -10.91 -14.10
C ILE A 332 14.74 -10.49 -12.94
N THR A 333 14.52 -11.02 -11.73
CA THR A 333 15.16 -10.56 -10.49
C THR A 333 16.69 -10.42 -10.57
N PRO A 334 17.46 -11.37 -11.16
CA PRO A 334 18.90 -11.21 -11.25
C PRO A 334 19.37 -9.97 -12.03
N HIS A 335 18.53 -9.47 -12.92
CA HIS A 335 18.86 -8.37 -13.83
C HIS A 335 18.41 -6.98 -13.34
N ILE A 336 17.53 -6.93 -12.34
CA ILE A 336 16.96 -5.65 -11.87
C ILE A 336 17.73 -5.00 -10.73
N MET A 337 18.56 -5.73 -10.00
CA MET A 337 19.23 -5.22 -8.79
C MET A 337 20.18 -4.06 -9.06
N GLU A 338 20.90 -4.08 -10.18
CA GLU A 338 21.76 -2.97 -10.58
C GLU A 338 20.96 -1.68 -10.82
N VAL A 339 19.85 -1.78 -11.55
CA VAL A 339 18.97 -0.64 -11.82
C VAL A 339 18.28 -0.18 -10.55
N ALA A 340 17.81 -1.11 -9.71
CA ALA A 340 17.19 -0.80 -8.43
C ALA A 340 18.11 0.00 -7.50
N ALA A 341 19.41 -0.24 -7.54
CA ALA A 341 20.40 0.52 -6.78
C ALA A 341 20.49 1.98 -7.26
N LYS A 342 20.15 2.28 -8.52
CA LYS A 342 20.18 3.62 -9.11
C LYS A 342 18.86 4.40 -8.92
N ILE A 343 17.77 3.74 -8.49
CA ILE A 343 16.50 4.42 -8.19
C ILE A 343 16.70 5.36 -7.00
N PRO A 344 16.42 6.67 -7.14
CA PRO A 344 16.66 7.63 -6.09
C PRO A 344 15.76 7.41 -4.88
N SER A 345 16.35 7.46 -3.68
CA SER A 345 15.58 7.54 -2.44
C SER A 345 15.05 8.96 -2.25
N LYS A 346 13.79 9.07 -1.88
CA LYS A 346 13.10 10.35 -1.70
C LYS A 346 12.93 10.73 -0.24
N ARG A 347 13.38 9.87 0.68
CA ARG A 347 13.47 10.14 2.14
C ARG A 347 14.66 9.44 2.78
N ASP A 348 14.97 9.89 3.99
CA ASP A 348 16.00 9.27 4.81
C ASP A 348 15.47 7.96 5.42
N ARG A 349 16.16 6.85 5.16
CA ARG A 349 15.74 5.50 5.56
C ARG A 349 16.86 4.74 6.25
N LEU A 350 16.47 3.79 7.08
CA LEU A 350 17.41 2.76 7.58
C LEU A 350 17.90 1.88 6.41
N PRO A 351 19.09 1.26 6.55
CA PRO A 351 19.63 0.38 5.51
C PRO A 351 18.64 -0.67 5.02
N PRO A 352 18.57 -0.93 3.71
CA PRO A 352 17.55 -1.78 3.08
C PRO A 352 17.63 -3.26 3.45
N GLU A 353 18.75 -3.73 3.98
CA GLU A 353 19.01 -5.15 4.28
C GLU A 353 18.01 -5.81 5.24
N LYS A 354 17.41 -5.01 6.15
CA LYS A 354 16.39 -5.49 7.10
C LYS A 354 14.96 -5.58 6.55
N TYR A 355 14.71 -4.97 5.39
CA TYR A 355 13.35 -4.78 4.84
C TYR A 355 13.18 -5.34 3.43
N GLY A 356 14.04 -6.28 3.02
CA GLY A 356 13.83 -7.08 1.81
C GLY A 356 12.58 -7.97 1.96
N ARG A 357 11.87 -8.21 0.87
CA ARG A 357 10.72 -9.13 0.88
C ARG A 357 11.17 -10.53 0.48
N ASP A 358 10.75 -11.51 1.26
CA ASP A 358 10.89 -12.93 0.94
C ASP A 358 9.64 -13.40 0.16
N ILE A 359 9.86 -14.24 -0.85
CA ILE A 359 8.81 -14.84 -1.67
C ILE A 359 8.48 -16.29 -1.28
N SER A 360 9.02 -16.79 -0.18
CA SER A 360 8.79 -18.17 0.26
C SER A 360 7.32 -18.49 0.46
N SER A 361 6.58 -17.56 1.09
CA SER A 361 5.13 -17.70 1.31
C SER A 361 4.35 -17.74 0.00
N SER A 362 4.73 -16.93 -1.00
CA SER A 362 4.07 -16.90 -2.30
C SER A 362 4.35 -18.15 -3.12
N ILE A 363 5.54 -18.75 -3.01
CA ILE A 363 5.87 -20.03 -3.64
C ILE A 363 5.03 -21.15 -3.04
N CYS A 364 4.91 -21.20 -1.71
CA CYS A 364 4.03 -22.16 -1.04
C CYS A 364 2.56 -21.97 -1.44
N PHE A 365 2.11 -20.72 -1.55
CA PHE A 365 0.75 -20.40 -1.97
C PHE A 365 0.48 -20.83 -3.41
N ALA A 366 1.39 -20.57 -4.34
CA ALA A 366 1.27 -20.97 -5.74
C ALA A 366 1.18 -22.49 -5.93
N ALA A 367 1.75 -23.27 -5.01
CA ALA A 367 1.75 -24.74 -5.02
C ALA A 367 2.25 -25.37 -6.35
N ASP A 368 3.15 -24.67 -7.04
CA ASP A 368 3.69 -25.09 -8.34
C ASP A 368 5.03 -25.82 -8.15
N ARG A 369 5.06 -27.13 -8.50
CA ARG A 369 6.23 -28.01 -8.29
C ARG A 369 7.46 -27.58 -9.06
N GLU A 370 7.31 -26.92 -10.21
CA GLU A 370 8.45 -26.47 -11.01
C GLU A 370 9.09 -25.23 -10.37
N LEU A 371 8.28 -24.30 -9.83
CA LEU A 371 8.77 -23.14 -9.10
C LEU A 371 9.58 -23.53 -7.86
N VAL A 372 9.11 -24.50 -7.09
CA VAL A 372 9.83 -24.98 -5.89
C VAL A 372 11.25 -25.41 -6.24
N LYS A 373 11.44 -26.18 -7.33
CA LYS A 373 12.76 -26.64 -7.78
C LYS A 373 13.71 -25.51 -8.21
N VAL A 374 13.14 -24.41 -8.74
CA VAL A 374 13.93 -23.27 -9.22
C VAL A 374 14.40 -22.40 -8.05
N VAL A 375 13.55 -22.23 -7.03
CA VAL A 375 13.78 -21.31 -5.91
C VAL A 375 14.56 -21.95 -4.76
N GLU A 376 14.42 -23.26 -4.51
CA GLU A 376 15.20 -23.98 -3.47
C GLU A 376 16.72 -23.79 -3.60
N ARG A 377 17.20 -23.29 -4.72
CA ARG A 377 18.62 -23.05 -5.01
C ARG A 377 19.06 -21.59 -4.97
N ARG A 378 18.17 -20.61 -4.71
CA ARG A 378 18.52 -19.18 -4.80
C ARG A 378 17.74 -18.36 -3.79
N SER A 379 18.44 -17.61 -2.94
CA SER A 379 17.86 -16.43 -2.29
C SER A 379 17.56 -15.38 -3.37
N LEU A 380 16.33 -14.90 -3.44
CA LEU A 380 15.90 -13.86 -4.39
C LEU A 380 15.62 -12.58 -3.61
N PRO A 381 16.62 -11.72 -3.38
CA PRO A 381 16.38 -10.44 -2.73
C PRO A 381 15.57 -9.56 -3.67
N LEU A 382 14.40 -9.11 -3.20
CA LEU A 382 13.59 -8.12 -3.92
C LEU A 382 13.75 -6.75 -3.26
N PRO A 383 13.88 -5.67 -4.04
CA PRO A 383 13.81 -4.32 -3.50
C PRO A 383 12.40 -4.06 -2.96
N ARG A 384 12.23 -3.05 -2.11
CA ARG A 384 10.90 -2.61 -1.64
C ARG A 384 9.98 -2.28 -2.82
N ALA A 385 8.68 -2.44 -2.65
CA ALA A 385 7.67 -2.35 -3.72
C ALA A 385 7.78 -1.09 -4.60
N ILE A 386 8.04 0.08 -4.00
CA ILE A 386 8.19 1.34 -4.75
C ILE A 386 9.43 1.32 -5.65
N LYS A 387 10.59 0.88 -5.10
CA LYS A 387 11.82 0.73 -5.89
C LYS A 387 11.68 -0.33 -6.98
N PHE A 388 11.04 -1.44 -6.67
CA PHE A 388 10.73 -2.49 -7.63
C PHE A 388 9.90 -1.96 -8.80
N THR A 389 8.80 -1.27 -8.49
CA THR A 389 7.92 -0.67 -9.49
C THR A 389 8.69 0.32 -10.36
N ALA A 390 9.44 1.26 -9.76
CA ALA A 390 10.25 2.22 -10.49
C ALA A 390 11.31 1.56 -11.39
N THR A 391 11.95 0.49 -10.89
CA THR A 391 12.94 -0.27 -11.65
C THR A 391 12.33 -0.90 -12.89
N LEU A 392 11.18 -1.56 -12.74
CA LEU A 392 10.54 -2.25 -13.85
C LEU A 392 10.06 -1.29 -14.95
N TYR A 393 9.50 -0.14 -14.59
CA TYR A 393 9.23 0.92 -15.57
C TYR A 393 10.51 1.45 -16.24
N THR A 394 11.61 1.56 -15.50
CA THR A 394 12.89 2.05 -16.05
C THR A 394 13.49 1.08 -17.06
N ILE A 395 13.30 -0.22 -16.89
CA ILE A 395 13.77 -1.23 -17.86
C ILE A 395 12.78 -1.53 -18.99
N GLY A 396 11.63 -0.86 -19.03
CA GLY A 396 10.62 -1.02 -20.07
C GLY A 396 9.68 -2.23 -19.89
N LEU A 397 9.56 -2.76 -18.67
CA LEU A 397 8.66 -3.87 -18.30
C LEU A 397 7.69 -3.46 -17.20
N PRO A 398 6.65 -2.66 -17.49
CA PRO A 398 5.62 -2.31 -16.50
C PRO A 398 5.12 -3.52 -15.68
N PRO A 399 5.08 -3.42 -14.32
CA PRO A 399 5.02 -4.60 -13.47
C PRO A 399 3.66 -5.30 -13.40
N ALA A 400 2.54 -4.62 -13.66
CA ALA A 400 1.23 -5.26 -13.53
C ALA A 400 0.95 -6.29 -14.65
N ILE A 401 1.65 -6.20 -15.78
CA ILE A 401 1.52 -7.15 -16.90
C ILE A 401 2.21 -8.48 -16.60
N ILE A 402 3.24 -8.50 -15.73
CA ILE A 402 4.07 -9.69 -15.49
C ILE A 402 3.22 -10.89 -15.05
N GLY A 403 3.15 -11.91 -15.88
CA GLY A 403 2.42 -13.15 -15.63
C GLY A 403 0.90 -13.00 -15.63
N LEU A 404 0.36 -11.81 -15.96
CA LEU A 404 -1.07 -11.54 -15.89
C LEU A 404 -1.84 -12.26 -17.00
N GLY A 405 -1.41 -12.13 -18.26
CA GLY A 405 -2.07 -12.77 -19.39
C GLY A 405 -2.04 -14.30 -19.29
N ARG A 406 -0.86 -14.87 -19.02
CA ARG A 406 -0.71 -16.32 -18.79
C ARG A 406 -1.46 -16.79 -17.53
N GLY A 407 -1.58 -15.93 -16.53
CA GLY A 407 -2.42 -16.18 -15.35
C GLY A 407 -3.88 -16.35 -15.72
N LEU A 408 -4.46 -15.45 -16.53
CA LEU A 408 -5.84 -15.56 -17.01
C LEU A 408 -6.03 -16.81 -17.87
N ALA A 409 -5.13 -17.08 -18.82
CA ALA A 409 -5.19 -18.29 -19.64
C ALA A 409 -5.09 -19.59 -18.81
N ARG A 410 -4.29 -19.58 -17.75
CA ARG A 410 -4.20 -20.73 -16.86
C ARG A 410 -5.47 -20.92 -16.01
N ILE A 411 -6.09 -19.83 -15.57
CA ILE A 411 -7.38 -19.85 -14.86
C ILE A 411 -8.45 -20.48 -15.76
N GLU A 412 -8.61 -20.02 -16.99
CA GLU A 412 -9.55 -20.56 -17.95
C GLU A 412 -9.31 -22.04 -18.19
N ARG A 413 -8.08 -22.42 -18.54
CA ARG A 413 -7.72 -23.82 -18.84
C ARG A 413 -7.91 -24.79 -17.69
N GLU A 414 -7.59 -24.40 -16.44
CA GLU A 414 -7.56 -25.28 -15.28
C GLU A 414 -8.83 -25.20 -14.43
N LEU A 415 -9.54 -24.06 -14.43
CA LEU A 415 -10.71 -23.81 -13.61
C LEU A 415 -11.99 -23.56 -14.43
N GLY A 416 -11.86 -23.38 -15.74
CA GLY A 416 -12.97 -23.18 -16.69
C GLY A 416 -13.45 -21.73 -16.82
N ASP A 417 -14.34 -21.51 -17.80
CA ASP A 417 -14.87 -20.20 -18.19
C ASP A 417 -15.59 -19.48 -17.04
N TYR A 418 -16.25 -20.21 -16.16
CA TYR A 418 -16.91 -19.61 -15.00
C TYR A 418 -15.92 -18.91 -14.07
N ALA A 419 -14.78 -19.55 -13.80
CA ALA A 419 -13.74 -18.97 -12.93
C ALA A 419 -13.08 -17.75 -13.58
N LEU A 420 -12.83 -17.79 -14.89
CA LEU A 420 -12.33 -16.63 -15.64
C LEU A 420 -13.33 -15.47 -15.56
N ASN A 421 -14.59 -15.69 -15.90
CA ASN A 421 -15.63 -14.68 -15.89
C ASN A 421 -15.86 -14.10 -14.49
N LEU A 422 -15.85 -14.95 -13.45
CA LEU A 422 -15.95 -14.51 -12.05
C LEU A 422 -14.77 -13.60 -11.68
N THR A 423 -13.55 -13.98 -12.07
CA THR A 423 -12.33 -13.20 -11.84
C THR A 423 -12.42 -11.82 -12.50
N LEU A 424 -12.75 -11.77 -13.79
CA LEU A 424 -12.87 -10.51 -14.54
C LEU A 424 -13.97 -9.60 -13.98
N LYS A 425 -15.15 -10.15 -13.68
CA LYS A 425 -16.27 -9.42 -13.07
C LYS A 425 -15.92 -8.88 -11.67
N SER A 426 -15.05 -9.57 -10.94
CA SER A 426 -14.63 -9.16 -9.60
C SER A 426 -13.61 -8.02 -9.62
N LEU A 427 -12.96 -7.79 -10.75
CA LEU A 427 -11.86 -6.84 -10.92
C LEU A 427 -12.11 -5.85 -12.07
N PRO A 428 -13.12 -4.99 -11.97
CA PRO A 428 -13.45 -4.04 -13.06
C PRO A 428 -12.33 -3.03 -13.37
N LEU A 429 -11.36 -2.85 -12.47
CA LEU A 429 -10.20 -1.98 -12.67
C LEU A 429 -9.14 -2.60 -13.60
N LEU A 430 -9.17 -3.91 -13.80
CA LEU A 430 -8.12 -4.67 -14.48
C LEU A 430 -7.87 -4.20 -15.93
N GLU A 431 -8.93 -3.87 -16.66
CA GLU A 431 -8.83 -3.34 -18.03
C GLU A 431 -8.09 -2.00 -18.07
N LEU A 432 -8.46 -1.06 -17.18
CA LEU A 432 -7.78 0.23 -17.04
C LEU A 432 -6.33 0.07 -16.58
N ASP A 433 -6.06 -0.89 -15.70
CA ASP A 433 -4.72 -1.22 -15.23
C ASP A 433 -3.82 -1.61 -16.40
N VAL A 434 -4.28 -2.55 -17.22
CA VAL A 434 -3.52 -3.05 -18.36
C VAL A 434 -3.38 -1.98 -19.44
N GLN A 435 -4.45 -1.24 -19.76
CA GLN A 435 -4.41 -0.16 -20.72
C GLN A 435 -3.37 0.91 -20.35
N PHE A 436 -3.32 1.28 -19.05
CA PHE A 436 -2.32 2.22 -18.56
C PHE A 436 -0.89 1.65 -18.68
N GLU A 437 -0.66 0.40 -18.28
CA GLU A 437 0.67 -0.23 -18.33
C GLU A 437 1.19 -0.35 -19.76
N LEU A 438 0.31 -0.65 -20.72
CA LEU A 438 0.67 -0.78 -22.14
C LEU A 438 1.15 0.52 -22.79
N MET A 439 0.92 1.68 -22.18
CA MET A 439 1.49 2.96 -22.66
C MET A 439 2.99 3.11 -22.34
N TRP A 440 3.53 2.33 -21.42
CA TRP A 440 4.86 2.59 -20.85
C TRP A 440 5.89 1.48 -21.10
N HIS A 441 5.54 0.40 -21.82
CA HIS A 441 6.49 -0.67 -22.10
C HIS A 441 7.43 -0.33 -23.28
N ASP A 442 8.69 -0.79 -23.20
CA ASP A 442 9.64 -0.78 -24.31
C ASP A 442 10.35 -2.15 -24.38
N LEU A 443 9.81 -3.03 -25.22
CA LEU A 443 10.28 -4.40 -25.36
C LEU A 443 11.70 -4.48 -25.95
N THR A 444 12.06 -3.52 -26.81
CA THR A 444 13.41 -3.45 -27.41
C THR A 444 14.43 -3.08 -26.34
N LEU A 445 14.12 -2.11 -25.51
CA LEU A 445 14.95 -1.74 -24.37
C LEU A 445 15.05 -2.89 -23.37
N ALA A 446 13.92 -3.50 -23.02
CA ALA A 446 13.85 -4.59 -22.05
C ALA A 446 14.77 -5.77 -22.45
N LYS A 447 14.82 -6.14 -23.73
CA LYS A 447 15.76 -7.18 -24.23
C LYS A 447 17.21 -6.90 -23.85
N THR A 448 17.63 -5.64 -23.78
CA THR A 448 18.99 -5.26 -23.41
C THR A 448 19.33 -5.47 -21.94
N TYR A 449 18.30 -5.57 -21.07
CA TYR A 449 18.44 -5.80 -19.65
C TYR A 449 18.26 -7.27 -19.26
N VAL A 450 17.18 -7.89 -19.72
CA VAL A 450 16.74 -9.21 -19.22
C VAL A 450 16.88 -10.33 -20.27
N GLY A 451 17.27 -9.99 -21.49
CA GLY A 451 17.43 -10.93 -22.60
C GLY A 451 16.12 -11.31 -23.31
N GLU A 452 16.28 -11.94 -24.48
CA GLU A 452 15.16 -12.19 -25.40
C GLU A 452 14.12 -13.16 -24.81
N LYS A 453 14.56 -14.29 -24.26
CA LYS A 453 13.67 -15.34 -23.70
C LYS A 453 12.74 -14.83 -22.60
N VAL A 454 13.17 -13.84 -21.82
CA VAL A 454 12.35 -13.24 -20.76
C VAL A 454 11.30 -12.31 -21.40
N VAL A 455 11.71 -11.53 -22.40
CA VAL A 455 10.81 -10.62 -23.11
C VAL A 455 9.76 -11.38 -23.93
N GLU A 456 10.08 -12.54 -24.49
CA GLU A 456 9.11 -13.41 -25.18
C GLU A 456 7.93 -13.79 -24.27
N LEU A 457 8.19 -14.16 -23.02
CA LEU A 457 7.13 -14.46 -22.04
C LEU A 457 6.27 -13.22 -21.72
N TYR A 458 6.89 -12.05 -21.66
CA TYR A 458 6.16 -10.81 -21.44
C TYR A 458 5.31 -10.43 -22.69
N ILE A 459 5.79 -10.69 -23.89
CA ILE A 459 5.02 -10.52 -25.14
C ILE A 459 3.84 -11.48 -25.17
N GLU A 460 4.00 -12.71 -24.67
CA GLU A 460 2.91 -13.67 -24.55
C GLU A 460 1.83 -13.14 -23.59
N ASP A 461 2.23 -12.58 -22.45
CA ASP A 461 1.29 -11.93 -21.53
C ASP A 461 0.51 -10.81 -22.24
N ILE A 462 1.16 -9.93 -23.00
CA ILE A 462 0.48 -8.84 -23.75
C ILE A 462 -0.51 -9.40 -24.79
N LYS A 463 -0.15 -10.43 -25.54
CA LYS A 463 -1.04 -11.05 -26.53
C LYS A 463 -2.31 -11.60 -25.90
N LEU A 464 -2.14 -12.35 -24.80
CA LEU A 464 -3.27 -12.92 -24.06
C LEU A 464 -4.15 -11.83 -23.44
N LEU A 465 -3.55 -10.75 -22.91
CA LEU A 465 -4.32 -9.62 -22.37
C LEU A 465 -5.13 -8.90 -23.45
N LYS A 466 -4.61 -8.78 -24.66
CA LYS A 466 -5.39 -8.29 -25.81
C LYS A 466 -6.58 -9.19 -26.12
N GLU A 467 -6.40 -10.49 -26.02
CA GLU A 467 -7.43 -11.49 -26.27
C GLU A 467 -8.54 -11.46 -25.20
N TYR A 468 -8.17 -11.43 -23.92
CA TYR A 468 -9.12 -11.48 -22.80
C TYR A 468 -9.79 -10.13 -22.46
N LEU A 469 -9.10 -9.02 -22.65
CA LEU A 469 -9.55 -7.69 -22.19
C LEU A 469 -9.85 -6.74 -23.37
N GLY A 470 -9.50 -7.10 -24.60
CA GLY A 470 -9.70 -6.22 -25.75
C GLY A 470 -8.83 -4.95 -25.74
N VAL A 471 -7.78 -4.91 -24.91
CA VAL A 471 -6.90 -3.74 -24.76
C VAL A 471 -5.73 -3.79 -25.73
N ASP A 472 -5.29 -2.62 -26.18
CA ASP A 472 -4.11 -2.47 -27.04
C ASP A 472 -3.28 -1.27 -26.59
N GLY A 473 -2.01 -1.24 -26.93
CA GLY A 473 -1.12 -0.12 -26.61
C GLY A 473 0.13 -0.09 -27.49
N THR A 474 0.58 1.12 -27.77
CA THR A 474 1.72 1.39 -28.67
C THR A 474 3.07 1.26 -27.98
N GLY A 475 3.08 1.20 -26.67
CA GLY A 475 4.31 1.22 -25.86
C GLY A 475 4.83 2.62 -25.60
N ALA A 476 6.05 2.69 -25.07
CA ALA A 476 6.73 3.95 -24.77
C ALA A 476 7.07 4.74 -26.04
N GLU A 477 6.73 6.02 -26.05
CA GLU A 477 6.93 6.92 -27.17
C GLU A 477 7.61 8.24 -26.75
N GLY A 478 8.06 9.02 -27.73
CA GLY A 478 8.57 10.38 -27.55
C GLY A 478 9.64 10.51 -26.48
N ARG A 479 9.57 11.59 -25.71
CA ARG A 479 10.56 11.94 -24.69
C ARG A 479 10.73 10.85 -23.62
N TYR A 480 9.67 10.15 -23.25
CA TYR A 480 9.77 9.06 -22.28
C TYR A 480 10.68 7.93 -22.76
N LYS A 481 10.51 7.48 -23.99
CA LYS A 481 11.36 6.45 -24.60
C LYS A 481 12.82 6.90 -24.69
N GLU A 482 13.06 8.14 -25.10
CA GLU A 482 14.40 8.72 -25.17
C GLU A 482 15.11 8.67 -23.81
N LEU A 483 14.40 9.06 -22.74
CA LEU A 483 14.91 9.03 -21.36
C LEU A 483 15.30 7.62 -20.94
N LEU A 484 14.47 6.61 -21.22
CA LEU A 484 14.78 5.23 -20.87
C LEU A 484 16.07 4.75 -21.57
N TRP A 485 16.27 5.07 -22.85
CA TRP A 485 17.47 4.72 -23.59
C TRP A 485 18.69 5.52 -23.11
N GLU A 486 18.53 6.76 -22.72
CA GLU A 486 19.60 7.56 -22.13
C GLU A 486 20.04 6.99 -20.78
N ILE A 487 19.09 6.61 -19.92
CA ILE A 487 19.37 5.91 -18.65
C ILE A 487 20.16 4.63 -18.91
N ARG A 488 19.73 3.82 -19.90
CA ARG A 488 20.40 2.57 -20.26
C ARG A 488 21.87 2.77 -20.66
N ARG A 489 22.16 3.81 -21.42
CA ARG A 489 23.53 4.15 -21.84
C ARG A 489 24.41 4.60 -20.70
N ARG A 490 23.86 5.36 -19.75
CA ARG A 490 24.63 5.95 -18.63
C ARG A 490 24.90 5.00 -17.45
N ILE A 491 24.10 3.97 -17.26
CA ILE A 491 24.28 3.03 -16.14
C ILE A 491 25.67 2.36 -16.15
N PRO A 492 26.16 1.77 -17.28
CA PRO A 492 27.49 1.14 -17.30
C PRO A 492 28.65 2.10 -17.06
N GLU A 493 28.48 3.38 -17.38
CA GLU A 493 29.47 4.45 -17.17
C GLU A 493 29.51 4.94 -15.73
N ASN A 494 28.70 4.33 -14.85
CA ASN A 494 28.52 4.75 -13.44
C ASN A 494 28.13 6.25 -13.25
N ASN A 495 27.57 6.87 -14.30
CA ASN A 495 27.08 8.24 -14.24
C ASN A 495 25.77 8.32 -13.46
N SER A 496 25.50 9.47 -12.84
CA SER A 496 24.26 9.69 -12.13
C SER A 496 23.08 9.74 -13.11
N VAL A 497 22.10 8.83 -12.91
CA VAL A 497 20.85 8.75 -13.70
C VAL A 497 19.62 9.21 -12.92
N ALA A 498 19.78 9.63 -11.67
CA ALA A 498 18.67 9.96 -10.77
C ALA A 498 17.72 11.03 -11.34
N LYS A 499 18.26 12.09 -11.95
CA LYS A 499 17.46 13.16 -12.58
C LYS A 499 16.66 12.66 -13.78
N LEU A 500 17.24 11.75 -14.60
CA LEU A 500 16.55 11.18 -15.76
C LEU A 500 15.40 10.25 -15.31
N ILE A 501 15.63 9.46 -14.25
CA ILE A 501 14.60 8.61 -13.63
C ILE A 501 13.45 9.47 -13.08
N ASP A 502 13.76 10.59 -12.43
CA ASP A 502 12.75 11.54 -11.94
C ASP A 502 11.96 12.17 -13.10
N GLU A 503 12.64 12.57 -14.19
CA GLU A 503 11.99 13.12 -15.38
C GLU A 503 11.04 12.09 -16.02
N ALA A 504 11.49 10.86 -16.19
CA ALA A 504 10.65 9.76 -16.67
C ALA A 504 9.47 9.49 -15.72
N GLY A 505 9.69 9.57 -14.40
CA GLY A 505 8.64 9.47 -13.39
C GLY A 505 7.59 10.58 -13.50
N LYS A 506 8.01 11.83 -13.75
CA LYS A 506 7.10 12.97 -13.96
C LYS A 506 6.19 12.77 -15.16
N LEU A 507 6.71 12.21 -16.26
CA LEU A 507 5.91 11.93 -17.45
C LEU A 507 4.83 10.87 -17.19
N ARG A 508 5.09 9.87 -16.34
CA ARG A 508 4.09 8.87 -15.89
C ARG A 508 3.16 9.41 -14.80
N GLY A 509 3.58 10.48 -14.10
CA GLY A 509 2.88 11.02 -12.95
C GLY A 509 3.18 10.31 -11.63
N PHE A 510 4.27 9.53 -11.54
CA PHE A 510 4.79 8.89 -10.32
C PHE A 510 6.21 8.36 -10.55
N LEU A 511 6.99 8.24 -9.49
CA LEU A 511 8.29 7.57 -9.55
C LEU A 511 8.11 6.04 -9.54
N GLY A 512 7.34 5.51 -8.56
CA GLY A 512 7.10 4.08 -8.41
C GLY A 512 5.95 3.71 -7.47
#